data_3681006097aa68cfa15ecc2e3d172e5d
#
_entry.id   3681006097aa68cfa15ecc2e3d172e5d
#
_cell.length_a   1.000
_cell.length_b   1.000
_cell.length_c   1.000
_cell.angle_alpha   90.00
_cell.angle_beta   90.00
_cell.angle_gamma   90.00
#
_symmetry.space_group_name_H-M   'P 1'
#
loop_
_entity.id
_entity.type
_entity.pdbx_description
1 polymer ?
#
loop_
_entity_poly.entity_id
_entity_poly.type
_entity_poly.pdbx_seq_one_letter_code
_entity_poly.pdbx_strand_id
1 'polypeptide(L)'
;MAKELSTFEELLVPDDFRRPIPSDYKGLPALQGRAEVEMVLKHADGSQYDVEGKLYDEVRLRMVVDGYNAPLTGGNFVDLVNRGFYNKKPVTRADGFVVQTGDADPSGEVHGFVPPGQTEERR
;
A
#
# COMPACT_ATOMS: atom_id res chain seq x y z
N MET A 1 2.66 -18.96 9.58
CA MET A 1 1.26 -18.94 10.09
C MET A 1 0.37 -17.92 9.38
N ALA A 2 0.66 -16.61 9.36
CA ALA A 2 -0.21 -15.63 8.65
C ALA A 2 -0.28 -15.86 7.12
N LYS A 3 0.84 -16.24 6.50
CA LYS A 3 0.90 -16.52 5.05
C LYS A 3 0.11 -17.78 4.68
N GLU A 4 0.24 -18.84 5.45
CA GLU A 4 -0.49 -20.09 5.24
C GLU A 4 -2.00 -19.90 5.42
N LEU A 5 -2.40 -19.12 6.44
CA LEU A 5 -3.80 -18.78 6.65
C LEU A 5 -4.38 -17.98 5.49
N SER A 6 -3.66 -16.96 5.03
CA SER A 6 -4.06 -16.14 3.88
C SER A 6 -4.21 -16.99 2.60
N THR A 7 -3.29 -17.92 2.36
CA THR A 7 -3.37 -18.85 1.23
C THR A 7 -4.57 -19.78 1.36
N PHE A 8 -4.82 -20.29 2.56
CA PHE A 8 -5.97 -21.15 2.80
C PHE A 8 -7.30 -20.41 2.60
N GLU A 9 -7.42 -19.21 3.13
CA GLU A 9 -8.61 -18.36 2.92
C GLU A 9 -8.85 -18.09 1.43
N GLU A 10 -7.79 -17.84 0.66
CA GLU A 10 -7.88 -17.59 -0.77
C GLU A 10 -8.40 -18.83 -1.54
N LEU A 11 -8.01 -20.04 -1.13
CA LEU A 11 -8.52 -21.29 -1.71
C LEU A 11 -10.02 -21.51 -1.47
N LEU A 12 -10.61 -20.85 -0.47
CA LEU A 12 -12.05 -20.93 -0.19
C LEU A 12 -12.87 -19.93 -1.02
N VAL A 13 -12.23 -18.99 -1.71
CA VAL A 13 -12.91 -18.03 -2.57
C VAL A 13 -13.23 -18.68 -3.91
N PRO A 14 -14.48 -18.64 -4.39
CA PRO A 14 -14.82 -19.13 -5.73
C PRO A 14 -13.99 -18.42 -6.82
N ASP A 15 -13.54 -19.15 -7.82
CA ASP A 15 -12.69 -18.64 -8.91
C ASP A 15 -13.33 -17.49 -9.69
N ASP A 16 -14.64 -17.45 -9.75
CA ASP A 16 -15.43 -16.41 -10.42
C ASP A 16 -15.87 -15.27 -9.49
N PHE A 17 -15.50 -15.32 -8.22
CA PHE A 17 -15.88 -14.26 -7.28
C PHE A 17 -15.32 -12.92 -7.71
N ARG A 18 -16.22 -11.96 -7.85
CA ARG A 18 -15.89 -10.56 -8.10
C ARG A 18 -16.81 -9.68 -7.26
N ARG A 19 -16.22 -8.78 -6.50
CA ARG A 19 -17.03 -7.78 -5.79
C ARG A 19 -17.60 -6.79 -6.81
N PRO A 20 -18.91 -6.49 -6.77
CA PRO A 20 -19.50 -5.49 -7.65
C PRO A 20 -18.85 -4.12 -7.47
N ILE A 21 -18.47 -3.50 -8.58
CA ILE A 21 -17.95 -2.13 -8.61
C ILE A 21 -19.00 -1.24 -9.25
N PRO A 22 -19.45 -0.16 -8.57
CA PRO A 22 -20.40 0.79 -9.16
C PRO A 22 -19.88 1.37 -10.48
N SER A 23 -20.81 1.70 -11.38
CA SER A 23 -20.50 2.17 -12.73
C SER A 23 -19.54 3.37 -12.76
N ASP A 24 -19.69 4.27 -11.80
CA ASP A 24 -18.92 5.52 -11.70
C ASP A 24 -17.42 5.27 -11.43
N TYR A 25 -17.08 4.08 -10.94
CA TYR A 25 -15.71 3.69 -10.58
C TYR A 25 -15.09 2.64 -11.49
N LYS A 26 -15.79 2.21 -12.55
CA LYS A 26 -15.29 1.14 -13.45
C LYS A 26 -14.01 1.48 -14.20
N GLY A 27 -13.68 2.75 -14.35
CA GLY A 27 -12.44 3.20 -14.99
C GLY A 27 -11.23 3.27 -14.07
N LEU A 28 -11.39 3.01 -12.78
CA LEU A 28 -10.31 3.08 -11.79
C LEU A 28 -9.57 1.74 -11.68
N PRO A 29 -8.29 1.77 -11.27
CA PRO A 29 -7.56 0.55 -10.96
C PRO A 29 -8.30 -0.29 -9.92
N ALA A 30 -8.47 -1.57 -10.21
CA ALA A 30 -9.12 -2.51 -9.29
C ALA A 30 -8.24 -3.75 -9.14
N LEU A 31 -8.01 -4.17 -7.90
CA LEU A 31 -7.29 -5.39 -7.60
C LEU A 31 -8.26 -6.57 -7.61
N GLN A 32 -7.92 -7.59 -8.39
CA GLN A 32 -8.60 -8.88 -8.36
C GLN A 32 -7.78 -9.85 -7.52
N GLY A 33 -8.40 -10.42 -6.49
CA GLY A 33 -7.69 -11.29 -5.57
C GLY A 33 -6.79 -10.54 -4.61
N ARG A 34 -5.69 -11.16 -4.21
CA ARG A 34 -4.72 -10.60 -3.26
C ARG A 34 -3.40 -10.29 -3.95
N ALA A 35 -2.73 -9.24 -3.51
CA ALA A 35 -1.39 -8.89 -3.92
C ALA A 35 -0.45 -8.87 -2.70
N GLU A 36 0.76 -9.37 -2.87
CA GLU A 36 1.82 -9.25 -1.87
C GLU A 36 2.71 -8.04 -2.25
N VAL A 37 2.91 -7.12 -1.31
CA VAL A 37 3.75 -5.94 -1.48
C VAL A 37 4.88 -5.98 -0.46
N GLU A 38 6.11 -5.82 -0.92
CA GLU A 38 7.29 -5.67 -0.07
C GLU A 38 7.68 -4.18 -0.01
N MET A 39 7.81 -3.67 1.22
CA MET A 39 8.30 -2.32 1.49
C MET A 39 9.65 -2.40 2.19
N VAL A 40 10.63 -1.67 1.67
CA VAL A 40 11.97 -1.58 2.26
C VAL A 40 12.17 -0.18 2.82
N LEU A 41 12.48 -0.09 4.11
CA LEU A 41 12.78 1.15 4.80
C LEU A 41 14.27 1.24 5.10
N LYS A 42 14.85 2.41 4.88
CA LYS A 42 16.25 2.73 5.19
C LYS A 42 16.33 4.10 5.84
N HIS A 43 17.30 4.30 6.74
CA HIS A 43 17.63 5.64 7.19
C HIS A 43 18.29 6.43 6.05
N ALA A 44 17.88 7.69 5.89
CA ALA A 44 18.41 8.57 4.85
C ALA A 44 19.91 8.88 5.03
N ASP A 45 20.39 8.90 6.27
CA ASP A 45 21.78 9.15 6.65
C ASP A 45 22.66 7.89 6.60
N GLY A 46 22.10 6.73 6.24
CA GLY A 46 22.80 5.46 6.19
C GLY A 46 23.05 4.80 7.55
N SER A 47 22.48 5.36 8.64
CA SER A 47 22.56 4.72 9.95
C SER A 47 21.78 3.40 9.99
N GLN A 48 22.17 2.50 10.89
CA GLN A 48 21.54 1.19 11.04
C GLN A 48 20.40 1.24 12.06
N TYR A 49 19.44 0.32 11.90
CA TYR A 49 18.43 0.04 12.90
C TYR A 49 18.98 -0.88 13.97
N ASP A 50 18.82 -0.53 15.23
CA ASP A 50 19.13 -1.41 16.37
C ASP A 50 17.85 -2.07 16.87
N VAL A 51 17.81 -3.39 16.79
CA VAL A 51 16.71 -4.19 17.33
C VAL A 51 17.32 -5.18 18.32
N GLU A 52 17.14 -4.92 19.60
CA GLU A 52 17.64 -5.75 20.70
C GLU A 52 19.17 -6.01 20.61
N GLY A 53 19.93 -4.99 20.25
CA GLY A 53 21.40 -5.07 20.10
C GLY A 53 21.89 -5.67 18.79
N LYS A 54 20.98 -5.99 17.88
CA LYS A 54 21.31 -6.44 16.53
C LYS A 54 21.09 -5.33 15.52
N LEU A 55 22.12 -5.05 14.70
CA LEU A 55 22.11 -3.97 13.72
C LEU A 55 21.65 -4.46 12.35
N TYR A 56 20.79 -3.66 11.71
CA TYR A 56 20.23 -3.91 10.39
C TYR A 56 20.35 -2.67 9.50
N ASP A 57 20.77 -2.85 8.27
CA ASP A 57 20.87 -1.76 7.28
C ASP A 57 19.50 -1.34 6.74
N GLU A 58 18.53 -2.22 6.81
CA GLU A 58 17.19 -2.00 6.30
C GLU A 58 16.13 -2.79 7.07
N VAL A 59 14.91 -2.31 7.04
CA VAL A 59 13.73 -3.03 7.53
C VAL A 59 12.87 -3.41 6.34
N ARG A 60 12.46 -4.68 6.26
CA ARG A 60 11.59 -5.21 5.22
C ARG A 60 10.23 -5.56 5.80
N LEU A 61 9.19 -4.95 5.26
CA LEU A 61 7.80 -5.22 5.61
C LEU A 61 7.12 -5.91 4.43
N ARG A 62 6.37 -6.97 4.72
CA ARG A 62 5.52 -7.64 3.74
C ARG A 62 4.07 -7.40 4.10
N MET A 63 3.31 -6.96 3.12
CA MET A 63 1.89 -6.64 3.25
C MET A 63 1.09 -7.49 2.26
N VAL A 64 -0.05 -8.00 2.70
CA VAL A 64 -1.03 -8.62 1.82
C VAL A 64 -2.16 -7.62 1.61
N VAL A 65 -2.37 -7.22 0.37
CA VAL A 65 -3.45 -6.32 -0.04
C VAL A 65 -4.63 -7.16 -0.49
N ASP A 66 -5.77 -6.96 0.14
CA ASP A 66 -6.97 -7.77 -0.09
C ASP A 66 -7.92 -7.09 -1.07
N GLY A 67 -7.85 -7.48 -2.33
CA GLY A 67 -8.77 -7.03 -3.38
C GLY A 67 -10.14 -7.70 -3.35
N TYR A 68 -10.32 -8.78 -2.59
CA TYR A 68 -11.65 -9.39 -2.45
C TYR A 68 -12.60 -8.50 -1.65
N ASN A 69 -12.08 -7.87 -0.58
CA ASN A 69 -12.88 -6.98 0.26
C ASN A 69 -12.82 -5.52 -0.18
N ALA A 70 -11.70 -5.06 -0.68
CA ALA A 70 -11.48 -3.66 -1.04
C ALA A 70 -10.79 -3.53 -2.42
N PRO A 71 -11.48 -3.90 -3.53
CA PRO A 71 -10.86 -3.93 -4.86
C PRO A 71 -10.37 -2.56 -5.32
N LEU A 72 -11.09 -1.49 -5.06
CA LEU A 72 -10.70 -0.14 -5.49
C LEU A 72 -9.58 0.43 -4.62
N THR A 73 -9.70 0.34 -3.30
CA THR A 73 -8.65 0.81 -2.39
C THR A 73 -7.35 0.02 -2.59
N GLY A 74 -7.46 -1.31 -2.65
CA GLY A 74 -6.31 -2.19 -2.93
C GLY A 74 -5.72 -1.94 -4.32
N GLY A 75 -6.58 -1.78 -5.31
CA GLY A 75 -6.18 -1.50 -6.70
C GLY A 75 -5.43 -0.18 -6.83
N ASN A 76 -5.92 0.89 -6.20
CA ASN A 76 -5.23 2.17 -6.18
C ASN A 76 -3.84 2.06 -5.53
N PHE A 77 -3.76 1.40 -4.38
CA PHE A 77 -2.48 1.22 -3.70
C PHE A 77 -1.49 0.43 -4.55
N VAL A 78 -1.89 -0.71 -5.10
CA VAL A 78 -1.03 -1.55 -5.94
C VAL A 78 -0.62 -0.84 -7.24
N ASP A 79 -1.52 -0.09 -7.87
CA ASP A 79 -1.20 0.72 -9.05
C ASP A 79 -0.12 1.77 -8.74
N LEU A 80 -0.25 2.47 -7.62
CA LEU A 80 0.75 3.44 -7.16
C LEU A 80 2.10 2.79 -6.84
N VAL A 81 2.10 1.61 -6.22
CA VAL A 81 3.31 0.81 -5.99
C VAL A 81 3.99 0.46 -7.31
N ASN A 82 3.23 -0.05 -8.29
CA ASN A 82 3.74 -0.43 -9.61
C ASN A 82 4.32 0.76 -10.38
N ARG A 83 3.78 1.95 -10.20
CA ARG A 83 4.29 3.19 -10.79
C ARG A 83 5.49 3.77 -10.03
N GLY A 84 5.89 3.17 -8.91
CA GLY A 84 6.99 3.66 -8.08
C GLY A 84 6.66 4.93 -7.28
N PHE A 85 5.39 5.27 -7.10
CA PHE A 85 4.95 6.49 -6.40
C PHE A 85 5.51 6.59 -4.98
N TYR A 86 5.59 5.46 -4.28
CA TYR A 86 6.10 5.41 -2.91
C TYR A 86 7.62 5.34 -2.80
N ASN A 87 8.34 5.17 -3.92
CA ASN A 87 9.79 5.07 -3.90
C ASN A 87 10.43 6.37 -3.40
N LYS A 88 11.34 6.24 -2.43
CA LYS A 88 12.05 7.36 -1.80
C LYS A 88 11.16 8.38 -1.08
N LYS A 89 9.92 8.02 -0.79
CA LYS A 89 9.06 8.85 0.06
C LYS A 89 9.54 8.75 1.52
N PRO A 90 9.60 9.87 2.24
CA PRO A 90 9.98 9.85 3.64
C PRO A 90 8.88 9.26 4.51
N VAL A 91 9.27 8.68 5.64
CA VAL A 91 8.36 8.45 6.76
C VAL A 91 8.19 9.79 7.48
N THR A 92 6.99 10.32 7.49
CA THR A 92 6.67 11.66 8.02
C THR A 92 6.26 11.63 9.48
N ARG A 93 5.80 10.46 9.95
CA ARG A 93 5.44 10.25 11.35
C ARG A 93 5.77 8.81 11.74
N ALA A 94 6.44 8.64 12.87
CA ALA A 94 6.65 7.35 13.50
C ALA A 94 6.52 7.53 15.02
N ASP A 95 5.49 6.95 15.60
CA ASP A 95 5.27 6.95 17.05
C ASP A 95 4.79 5.56 17.50
N GLY A 96 4.41 5.41 18.76
CA GLY A 96 3.99 4.12 19.32
C GLY A 96 2.74 3.51 18.68
N PHE A 97 2.02 4.24 17.85
CA PHE A 97 0.77 3.79 17.23
C PHE A 97 0.78 3.80 15.71
N VAL A 98 1.54 4.73 15.09
CA VAL A 98 1.43 5.00 13.67
C VAL A 98 2.81 5.19 13.04
N VAL A 99 3.01 4.53 11.90
CA VAL A 99 4.04 4.89 10.93
C VAL A 99 3.33 5.43 9.70
N GLN A 100 3.58 6.68 9.35
CA GLN A 100 2.92 7.37 8.25
C GLN A 100 3.94 7.74 7.17
N THR A 101 3.60 7.40 5.95
CA THR A 101 4.36 7.74 4.74
C THR A 101 3.39 7.95 3.58
N GLY A 102 3.87 8.40 2.44
CA GLY A 102 3.07 8.58 1.23
C GLY A 102 3.15 10.02 0.72
N ASP A 103 2.01 10.57 0.33
CA ASP A 103 1.93 11.91 -0.22
C ASP A 103 1.94 12.96 0.90
N ALA A 104 3.12 13.26 1.40
CA ALA A 104 3.33 14.37 2.30
C ALA A 104 4.14 15.44 1.58
N ASP A 105 3.51 16.57 1.31
CA ASP A 105 4.22 17.78 0.94
C ASP A 105 4.96 18.31 2.17
N PRO A 106 6.22 18.74 2.05
CA PRO A 106 6.94 19.45 3.12
C PRO A 106 6.22 20.67 3.65
N SER A 107 5.33 21.28 2.87
CA SER A 107 4.47 22.39 3.31
C SER A 107 3.32 21.97 4.24
N GLY A 108 3.09 20.65 4.39
CA GLY A 108 1.98 20.09 5.15
C GLY A 108 0.65 20.07 4.41
N GLU A 109 0.62 20.49 3.16
CA GLU A 109 -0.53 20.28 2.28
C GLU A 109 -0.56 18.83 1.79
N VAL A 110 -1.69 18.16 1.96
CA VAL A 110 -1.89 16.80 1.49
C VAL A 110 -2.42 16.86 0.05
N HIS A 111 -1.56 16.56 -0.90
CA HIS A 111 -1.96 16.36 -2.28
C HIS A 111 -2.27 14.89 -2.50
N GLY A 112 -3.56 14.51 -2.52
CA GLY A 112 -3.93 13.14 -2.84
C GLY A 112 -3.63 12.81 -4.31
N PHE A 113 -3.52 11.52 -4.62
CA PHE A 113 -3.41 11.07 -6.00
C PHE A 113 -4.70 11.37 -6.77
N VAL A 114 -4.58 12.11 -7.87
CA VAL A 114 -5.66 12.34 -8.83
C VAL A 114 -5.47 11.38 -10.00
N PRO A 115 -6.40 10.44 -10.24
CA PRO A 115 -6.30 9.55 -11.39
C PRO A 115 -6.28 10.34 -12.71
N PRO A 116 -5.58 9.84 -13.74
CA PRO A 116 -5.60 10.46 -15.06
C PRO A 116 -7.03 10.67 -15.57
N GLY A 117 -7.35 11.90 -15.99
CA GLY A 117 -8.68 12.26 -16.49
C GLY A 117 -9.70 12.71 -15.44
N GLN A 118 -9.30 12.77 -14.16
CA GLN A 118 -10.09 13.41 -13.11
C GLN A 118 -9.48 14.75 -12.71
N THR A 119 -10.33 15.71 -12.39
CA THR A 119 -9.90 17.02 -11.87
C THR A 119 -9.93 17.03 -10.34
N GLU A 120 -9.13 17.91 -9.72
CA GLU A 120 -9.04 18.04 -8.25
C GLU A 120 -10.36 18.35 -7.55
N GLU A 121 -11.38 18.77 -8.27
CA GLU A 121 -12.69 19.15 -7.71
C GLU A 121 -13.54 17.99 -7.17
N ARG A 122 -13.08 16.74 -7.25
CA ARG A 122 -13.79 15.54 -6.74
C ARG A 122 -13.19 14.96 -5.45
N ARG A 123 -12.53 15.77 -4.67
CA ARG A 123 -12.08 15.36 -3.33
C ARG A 123 -13.18 15.45 -2.30
#